data_091ba19c836995a47826a249bf64803e
#
_entry.id   091ba19c836995a47826a249bf64803e
#
_cell.length_a   1.000
_cell.length_b   1.000
_cell.length_c   1.000
_cell.angle_alpha   90.00
_cell.angle_beta   90.00
_cell.angle_gamma   90.00
#
_symmetry.space_group_name_H-M   'P 1'
#
loop_
_entity.id
_entity.type
_entity.pdbx_description
1 polymer ?
#
loop_
_entity_poly.entity_id
_entity_poly.type
_entity_poly.pdbx_seq_one_letter_code
_entity_poly.pdbx_strand_id
1 'polypeptide(L)'
;ALINATHMLCCGEDLGMVPACVPDVMHRLQILSLEIQRMPKDPNVAFAHPANAPYLSVCTTGTHDMNPLRAWWEEDRAVTQRFYNEQMGWQGEAPREMTPEIAEFIINQHMYSPAMWVILPLQEWLAIDGKIRIPDQHADRINVPADPHHFWNYRMHITLEELLQKDEYNAHVRRLTAVR
;
A
#
# COMPACT_ATOMS: atom_id res chain seq x y z
N ALA A 1 17.77 -21.80 10.83
CA ALA A 1 18.06 -22.51 9.57
C ALA A 1 17.91 -21.57 8.37
N LEU A 2 16.72 -20.98 8.12
CA LEU A 2 16.46 -20.14 6.93
C LEU A 2 17.47 -18.99 6.78
N ILE A 3 17.63 -18.17 7.80
CA ILE A 3 18.54 -17.00 7.78
C ILE A 3 19.99 -17.36 7.48
N ASN A 4 20.43 -18.54 7.92
CA ASN A 4 21.81 -19.01 7.67
C ASN A 4 21.98 -19.71 6.31
N ALA A 5 20.88 -19.93 5.59
CA ALA A 5 20.88 -20.61 4.30
C ALA A 5 20.89 -19.65 3.10
N THR A 6 20.76 -18.34 3.35
CA THR A 6 20.68 -17.33 2.28
C THR A 6 21.42 -16.04 2.67
N HIS A 7 21.90 -15.31 1.67
CA HIS A 7 22.40 -13.94 1.82
C HIS A 7 21.33 -12.89 1.47
N MET A 8 20.10 -13.32 1.19
CA MET A 8 18.97 -12.42 0.92
C MET A 8 18.43 -11.85 2.22
N LEU A 9 17.96 -10.62 2.16
CA LEU A 9 17.17 -10.01 3.24
C LEU A 9 15.80 -10.71 3.29
N CYS A 10 15.45 -11.26 4.45
CA CYS A 10 14.18 -11.95 4.63
C CYS A 10 13.10 -10.97 5.05
N CYS A 11 11.94 -11.06 4.44
CA CYS A 11 10.73 -10.38 4.86
C CYS A 11 9.67 -11.44 5.22
N GLY A 12 9.02 -11.27 6.36
CA GLY A 12 7.93 -12.12 6.82
C GLY A 12 6.59 -11.47 6.54
N GLU A 13 5.62 -12.25 6.09
CA GLU A 13 4.23 -11.83 6.14
C GLU A 13 3.68 -12.16 7.53
N ASP A 14 3.47 -11.15 8.34
CA ASP A 14 3.03 -11.23 9.72
C ASP A 14 1.67 -10.52 9.92
N LEU A 15 0.72 -10.85 9.07
CA LEU A 15 -0.65 -10.32 9.07
C LEU A 15 -1.63 -11.22 9.82
N GLY A 16 -2.73 -10.64 10.31
CA GLY A 16 -3.80 -11.37 10.99
C GLY A 16 -3.44 -11.80 12.42
N MET A 17 -3.89 -12.99 12.84
CA MET A 17 -3.68 -13.51 14.19
C MET A 17 -2.26 -14.06 14.37
N VAL A 18 -1.33 -13.20 14.69
CA VAL A 18 0.07 -13.56 14.89
C VAL A 18 0.34 -13.84 16.37
N PRO A 19 1.00 -14.96 16.74
CA PRO A 19 1.38 -15.22 18.12
C PRO A 19 2.26 -14.12 18.72
N ALA A 20 2.06 -13.80 19.99
CA ALA A 20 2.74 -12.69 20.66
C ALA A 20 4.29 -12.77 20.63
N CYS A 21 4.87 -13.97 20.45
CA CYS A 21 6.32 -14.15 20.35
C CYS A 21 6.92 -13.78 18.98
N VAL A 22 6.08 -13.64 17.94
CA VAL A 22 6.58 -13.46 16.57
C VAL A 22 7.33 -12.14 16.37
N PRO A 23 6.87 -10.97 16.85
CA PRO A 23 7.61 -9.73 16.69
C PRO A 23 9.03 -9.81 17.30
N ASP A 24 9.19 -10.37 18.49
CA ASP A 24 10.48 -10.53 19.12
C ASP A 24 11.41 -11.48 18.34
N VAL A 25 10.86 -12.56 17.81
CA VAL A 25 11.62 -13.53 16.99
C VAL A 25 12.06 -12.88 15.68
N MET A 26 11.17 -12.17 15.01
CA MET A 26 11.48 -11.47 13.75
C MET A 26 12.58 -10.41 14.01
N HIS A 27 12.44 -9.61 15.06
CA HIS A 27 13.43 -8.61 15.40
C HIS A 27 14.82 -9.23 15.69
N ARG A 28 14.89 -10.31 16.50
CA ARG A 28 16.16 -11.01 16.79
C ARG A 28 16.81 -11.62 15.55
N LEU A 29 16.01 -12.09 14.61
CA LEU A 29 16.49 -12.70 13.36
C LEU A 29 16.67 -11.68 12.24
N GLN A 30 16.38 -10.40 12.48
CA GLN A 30 16.42 -9.34 11.50
C GLN A 30 15.56 -9.64 10.25
N ILE A 31 14.40 -10.25 10.48
CA ILE A 31 13.37 -10.47 9.47
C ILE A 31 12.49 -9.23 9.44
N LEU A 32 12.31 -8.64 8.27
CA LEU A 32 11.43 -7.49 8.11
C LEU A 32 9.97 -7.87 8.33
N SER A 33 9.24 -7.06 9.08
CA SER A 33 7.79 -7.15 9.21
C SER A 33 7.08 -6.51 8.02
N LEU A 34 5.81 -6.82 7.82
CA LEU A 34 4.95 -6.17 6.83
C LEU A 34 4.02 -5.18 7.53
N GLU A 35 4.10 -3.89 7.15
CA GLU A 35 3.30 -2.82 7.74
C GLU A 35 2.32 -2.28 6.71
N ILE A 36 1.01 -2.43 6.98
CA ILE A 36 -0.07 -2.01 6.10
C ILE A 36 -0.95 -0.98 6.82
N GLN A 37 -1.02 0.25 6.28
CA GLN A 37 -1.77 1.35 6.89
C GLN A 37 -3.23 1.00 7.17
N ARG A 38 -3.89 0.30 6.25
CA ARG A 38 -5.32 -0.07 6.32
C ARG A 38 -5.58 -1.36 7.11
N MET A 39 -4.54 -2.04 7.56
CA MET A 39 -4.62 -3.28 8.33
C MET A 39 -3.65 -3.24 9.50
N PRO A 40 -3.95 -2.40 10.52
CA PRO A 40 -3.06 -2.26 11.68
C PRO A 40 -2.94 -3.57 12.46
N LYS A 41 -1.76 -3.83 13.01
CA LYS A 41 -1.50 -4.98 13.90
C LYS A 41 -2.09 -4.78 15.30
N ASP A 42 -2.22 -3.51 15.74
CA ASP A 42 -2.90 -3.18 16.99
C ASP A 42 -4.42 -3.09 16.73
N PRO A 43 -5.22 -3.98 17.35
CA PRO A 43 -6.68 -3.98 17.17
C PRO A 43 -7.38 -2.75 17.75
N ASN A 44 -6.68 -1.94 18.55
CA ASN A 44 -7.26 -0.74 19.18
C ASN A 44 -7.16 0.50 18.29
N VAL A 45 -6.44 0.43 17.18
CA VAL A 45 -6.32 1.53 16.22
C VAL A 45 -6.99 1.18 14.89
N ALA A 46 -7.62 2.17 14.26
CA ALA A 46 -8.29 1.94 12.99
C ALA A 46 -7.31 1.88 11.81
N PHE A 47 -6.21 2.62 11.90
CA PHE A 47 -5.21 2.75 10.83
C PHE A 47 -3.81 2.82 11.44
N ALA A 48 -2.85 2.13 10.82
CA ALA A 48 -1.44 2.22 11.17
C ALA A 48 -0.79 3.39 10.40
N HIS A 49 -0.45 4.46 11.10
CA HIS A 49 0.20 5.58 10.42
C HIS A 49 1.62 5.19 9.96
N PRO A 50 1.99 5.36 8.67
CA PRO A 50 3.30 4.93 8.16
C PRO A 50 4.51 5.52 8.88
N ALA A 51 4.38 6.72 9.47
CA ALA A 51 5.46 7.31 10.27
C ALA A 51 5.81 6.52 11.54
N ASN A 52 4.95 5.62 11.99
CA ASN A 52 5.17 4.76 13.15
C ASN A 52 5.71 3.37 12.78
N ALA A 53 5.94 3.10 11.50
CA ALA A 53 6.48 1.82 11.06
C ALA A 53 7.88 1.58 11.67
N PRO A 54 8.18 0.37 12.14
CA PRO A 54 9.54 0.06 12.61
C PRO A 54 10.53 0.09 11.44
N TYR A 55 11.81 0.39 11.72
CA TYR A 55 12.83 0.40 10.67
C TYR A 55 12.94 -0.96 9.96
N LEU A 56 12.96 -2.07 10.70
CA LEU A 56 13.02 -3.41 10.14
C LEU A 56 11.66 -3.85 9.58
N SER A 57 11.16 -3.12 8.59
CA SER A 57 9.87 -3.43 7.94
C SER A 57 9.84 -3.11 6.46
N VAL A 58 8.84 -3.68 5.80
CA VAL A 58 8.32 -3.27 4.49
C VAL A 58 7.00 -2.56 4.74
N CYS A 59 6.92 -1.29 4.38
CA CYS A 59 5.69 -0.50 4.47
C CYS A 59 4.98 -0.48 3.11
N THR A 60 3.68 -0.74 3.10
CA THR A 60 2.87 -0.78 1.88
C THR A 60 1.44 -0.31 2.12
N THR A 61 0.77 0.12 1.07
CA THR A 61 -0.64 0.50 1.09
C THR A 61 -1.59 -0.70 1.17
N GLY A 62 -1.16 -1.86 0.70
CA GLY A 62 -1.94 -3.09 0.68
C GLY A 62 -1.22 -4.24 -0.02
N THR A 63 -1.85 -5.41 -0.03
CA THR A 63 -1.37 -6.61 -0.71
C THR A 63 -2.29 -6.95 -1.89
N HIS A 64 -1.92 -7.99 -2.67
CA HIS A 64 -2.76 -8.53 -3.73
C HIS A 64 -4.11 -9.09 -3.24
N ASP A 65 -4.23 -9.39 -1.95
CA ASP A 65 -5.47 -9.92 -1.34
C ASP A 65 -6.45 -8.83 -0.92
N MET A 66 -6.03 -7.57 -0.97
CA MET A 66 -6.83 -6.41 -0.60
C MET A 66 -7.28 -5.65 -1.86
N ASN A 67 -8.35 -4.86 -1.73
CA ASN A 67 -8.68 -3.90 -2.78
C ASN A 67 -7.58 -2.85 -2.92
N PRO A 68 -7.20 -2.46 -4.16
CA PRO A 68 -6.41 -1.27 -4.39
C PRO A 68 -7.02 -0.03 -3.72
N LEU A 69 -6.23 0.98 -3.41
CA LEU A 69 -6.67 2.16 -2.66
C LEU A 69 -7.94 2.80 -3.23
N ARG A 70 -8.04 2.92 -4.56
CA ARG A 70 -9.19 3.55 -5.20
C ARG A 70 -10.48 2.75 -4.97
N ALA A 71 -10.45 1.43 -5.12
CA ALA A 71 -11.59 0.57 -4.86
C ALA A 71 -11.93 0.53 -3.37
N TRP A 72 -10.92 0.44 -2.49
CA TRP A 72 -11.10 0.50 -1.05
C TRP A 72 -11.75 1.82 -0.59
N TRP A 73 -11.42 2.94 -1.23
CA TRP A 73 -11.98 4.25 -0.88
C TRP A 73 -13.51 4.30 -0.95
N GLU A 74 -14.10 3.45 -1.78
CA GLU A 74 -15.54 3.38 -2.01
C GLU A 74 -16.24 2.27 -1.23
N GLU A 75 -15.50 1.35 -0.58
CA GLU A 75 -16.08 0.21 0.14
C GLU A 75 -16.95 0.62 1.34
N ASP A 76 -16.43 1.50 2.17
CA ASP A 76 -17.10 1.96 3.38
C ASP A 76 -16.88 3.46 3.58
N ARG A 77 -17.96 4.20 3.40
CA ARG A 77 -17.94 5.65 3.50
C ARG A 77 -17.57 6.18 4.89
N ALA A 78 -17.95 5.48 5.95
CA ALA A 78 -17.63 5.90 7.32
C ALA A 78 -16.12 5.69 7.58
N VAL A 79 -15.56 4.59 7.10
CA VAL A 79 -14.13 4.29 7.22
C VAL A 79 -13.30 5.31 6.44
N THR A 80 -13.66 5.61 5.19
CA THR A 80 -12.91 6.56 4.37
C THR A 80 -13.06 7.99 4.84
N GLN A 81 -14.22 8.39 5.35
CA GLN A 81 -14.39 9.70 6.00
C GLN A 81 -13.50 9.82 7.24
N ARG A 82 -13.45 8.77 8.06
CA ARG A 82 -12.58 8.73 9.23
C ARG A 82 -11.10 8.81 8.83
N PHE A 83 -10.69 8.07 7.80
CA PHE A 83 -9.33 8.13 7.26
C PHE A 83 -8.97 9.54 6.77
N TYR A 84 -9.87 10.17 6.04
CA TYR A 84 -9.71 11.54 5.53
C TYR A 84 -9.47 12.55 6.66
N ASN A 85 -10.20 12.42 7.77
CA ASN A 85 -10.05 13.32 8.89
C ASN A 85 -8.85 12.99 9.79
N GLU A 86 -8.66 11.69 10.15
CA GLU A 86 -7.67 11.28 11.14
C GLU A 86 -6.27 11.07 10.55
N GLN A 87 -6.17 10.46 9.36
CA GLN A 87 -4.89 10.12 8.76
C GLN A 87 -4.35 11.22 7.84
N MET A 88 -5.23 11.97 7.19
CA MET A 88 -4.84 13.06 6.32
C MET A 88 -4.91 14.42 7.01
N GLY A 89 -5.63 14.54 8.13
CA GLY A 89 -5.85 15.79 8.83
C GLY A 89 -6.76 16.77 8.08
N TRP A 90 -7.47 16.31 7.06
CA TRP A 90 -8.30 17.14 6.20
C TRP A 90 -9.71 17.30 6.79
N GLN A 91 -10.32 18.44 6.53
CA GLN A 91 -11.63 18.79 7.06
C GLN A 91 -12.69 18.76 5.95
N GLY A 92 -13.94 18.61 6.36
CA GLY A 92 -15.09 18.57 5.45
C GLY A 92 -15.45 17.15 5.03
N GLU A 93 -16.26 17.05 4.00
CA GLU A 93 -16.71 15.77 3.46
C GLU A 93 -15.64 15.21 2.50
N ALA A 94 -15.21 13.97 2.73
CA ALA A 94 -14.31 13.26 1.85
C ALA A 94 -14.97 13.07 0.47
N PRO A 95 -14.24 13.22 -0.66
CA PRO A 95 -14.77 12.91 -1.99
C PRO A 95 -15.30 11.47 -2.06
N ARG A 96 -16.32 11.24 -2.88
CA ARG A 96 -16.87 9.87 -3.06
C ARG A 96 -15.86 8.95 -3.72
N GLU A 97 -15.18 9.45 -4.74
CA GLU A 97 -14.11 8.75 -5.42
C GLU A 97 -12.75 9.28 -4.96
N MET A 98 -11.75 8.40 -4.91
CA MET A 98 -10.39 8.83 -4.61
C MET A 98 -9.83 9.71 -5.73
N THR A 99 -9.44 10.93 -5.38
CA THR A 99 -8.77 11.84 -6.31
C THR A 99 -7.28 11.53 -6.43
N PRO A 100 -6.61 11.97 -7.51
CA PRO A 100 -5.15 11.86 -7.63
C PRO A 100 -4.39 12.45 -6.44
N GLU A 101 -4.85 13.57 -5.90
CA GLU A 101 -4.24 14.27 -4.76
C GLU A 101 -4.33 13.43 -3.48
N ILE A 102 -5.44 12.71 -3.27
CA ILE A 102 -5.61 11.77 -2.14
C ILE A 102 -4.64 10.60 -2.30
N ALA A 103 -4.56 10.01 -3.49
CA ALA A 103 -3.64 8.92 -3.76
C ALA A 103 -2.17 9.35 -3.55
N GLU A 104 -1.79 10.50 -4.05
CA GLU A 104 -0.45 11.07 -3.85
C GLU A 104 -0.14 11.35 -2.39
N PHE A 105 -1.10 11.90 -1.63
CA PHE A 105 -0.93 12.12 -0.21
C PHE A 105 -0.62 10.83 0.55
N ILE A 106 -1.37 9.76 0.27
CA ILE A 106 -1.15 8.44 0.88
C ILE A 106 0.22 7.88 0.49
N ILE A 107 0.61 7.97 -0.78
CA ILE A 107 1.95 7.56 -1.23
C ILE A 107 3.04 8.34 -0.48
N ASN A 108 2.89 9.65 -0.36
CA ASN A 108 3.85 10.48 0.37
C ASN A 108 3.99 10.06 1.84
N GLN A 109 2.88 9.75 2.54
CA GLN A 109 2.97 9.22 3.90
C GLN A 109 3.85 7.96 3.98
N HIS A 110 3.75 7.06 3.00
CA HIS A 110 4.58 5.85 2.94
C HIS A 110 6.03 6.17 2.57
N MET A 111 6.25 7.05 1.60
CA MET A 111 7.60 7.44 1.18
C MET A 111 8.40 8.11 2.31
N TYR A 112 7.74 8.85 3.21
CA TYR A 112 8.37 9.46 4.38
C TYR A 112 8.37 8.56 5.63
N SER A 113 7.94 7.29 5.53
CA SER A 113 8.00 6.35 6.65
C SER A 113 9.45 6.01 7.02
N PRO A 114 9.75 5.64 8.28
CA PRO A 114 11.06 5.16 8.69
C PRO A 114 11.35 3.71 8.28
N ALA A 115 10.40 3.00 7.65
CA ALA A 115 10.56 1.61 7.22
C ALA A 115 11.79 1.45 6.31
N MET A 116 12.49 0.34 6.39
CA MET A 116 13.65 0.05 5.54
C MET A 116 13.26 0.02 4.06
N TRP A 117 12.10 -0.55 3.74
CA TRP A 117 11.56 -0.62 2.38
C TRP A 117 10.14 -0.06 2.32
N VAL A 118 9.85 0.64 1.22
CA VAL A 118 8.50 0.99 0.81
C VAL A 118 8.25 0.36 -0.55
N ILE A 119 7.32 -0.58 -0.58
CA ILE A 119 6.94 -1.29 -1.81
C ILE A 119 5.45 -1.10 -2.00
N LEU A 120 5.08 -0.34 -3.03
CA LEU A 120 3.68 -0.02 -3.33
C LEU A 120 3.25 -0.72 -4.62
N PRO A 121 2.00 -1.22 -4.69
CA PRO A 121 1.44 -1.75 -5.91
C PRO A 121 1.50 -0.73 -7.06
N LEU A 122 1.71 -1.19 -8.28
CA LEU A 122 1.75 -0.31 -9.45
C LEU A 122 0.45 0.48 -9.65
N GLN A 123 -0.68 -0.13 -9.32
CA GLN A 123 -2.01 0.49 -9.37
C GLN A 123 -2.08 1.79 -8.55
N GLU A 124 -1.42 1.82 -7.41
CA GLU A 124 -1.38 3.00 -6.54
C GLU A 124 -0.54 4.12 -7.16
N TRP A 125 0.59 3.75 -7.78
CA TRP A 125 1.39 4.71 -8.53
C TRP A 125 0.62 5.29 -9.72
N LEU A 126 -0.14 4.47 -10.45
CA LEU A 126 -0.97 4.95 -11.58
C LEU A 126 -2.14 5.82 -11.08
N ALA A 127 -2.61 5.61 -9.85
CA ALA A 127 -3.72 6.36 -9.26
C ALA A 127 -3.45 7.87 -9.07
N ILE A 128 -2.18 8.28 -8.99
CA ILE A 128 -1.80 9.70 -8.82
C ILE A 128 -1.98 10.55 -10.09
N ASP A 129 -2.31 9.93 -11.22
CA ASP A 129 -2.56 10.67 -12.47
C ASP A 129 -3.94 10.33 -13.04
N GLY A 130 -4.80 11.34 -13.12
CA GLY A 130 -6.17 11.18 -13.59
C GLY A 130 -6.30 10.77 -15.07
N LYS A 131 -5.24 10.89 -15.87
CA LYS A 131 -5.22 10.53 -17.30
C LYS A 131 -4.63 9.14 -17.53
N ILE A 132 -3.81 8.65 -16.58
CA ILE A 132 -3.08 7.39 -16.71
C ILE A 132 -3.79 6.26 -15.95
N ARG A 133 -4.43 6.57 -14.80
CA ARG A 133 -5.15 5.57 -14.00
C ARG A 133 -6.28 4.91 -14.81
N ILE A 134 -6.54 3.62 -14.56
CA ILE A 134 -7.67 2.94 -15.16
C ILE A 134 -9.00 3.64 -14.81
N PRO A 135 -9.94 3.81 -15.74
CA PRO A 135 -11.23 4.44 -15.44
C PRO A 135 -12.02 3.69 -14.35
N ASP A 136 -12.17 2.37 -14.50
CA ASP A 136 -12.85 1.51 -13.51
C ASP A 136 -11.83 1.01 -12.47
N GLN A 137 -11.90 1.52 -11.26
CA GLN A 137 -11.02 1.14 -10.15
C GLN A 137 -11.18 -0.32 -9.69
N HIS A 138 -12.31 -0.96 -9.96
CA HIS A 138 -12.53 -2.35 -9.60
C HIS A 138 -11.79 -3.32 -10.53
N ALA A 139 -11.48 -2.88 -11.76
CA ALA A 139 -10.68 -3.65 -12.71
C ALA A 139 -9.18 -3.76 -12.31
N ASP A 140 -8.72 -2.95 -11.35
CA ASP A 140 -7.36 -3.01 -10.82
C ASP A 140 -7.14 -4.15 -9.80
N ARG A 141 -8.20 -4.84 -9.39
CA ARG A 141 -8.10 -5.90 -8.38
C ARG A 141 -7.41 -7.15 -8.93
N ILE A 142 -6.44 -7.69 -8.17
CA ILE A 142 -5.64 -8.85 -8.56
C ILE A 142 -6.25 -10.14 -8.04
N ASN A 143 -6.60 -10.19 -6.76
CA ASN A 143 -7.13 -11.37 -6.10
C ASN A 143 -8.40 -11.06 -5.29
N VAL A 144 -9.30 -12.05 -5.24
CA VAL A 144 -10.51 -12.03 -4.40
C VAL A 144 -10.49 -13.31 -3.54
N PRO A 145 -9.83 -13.30 -2.36
CA PRO A 145 -9.63 -14.51 -1.56
C PRO A 145 -10.92 -15.23 -1.16
N ALA A 146 -12.03 -14.49 -1.06
CA ALA A 146 -13.35 -15.06 -0.72
C ALA A 146 -14.05 -15.77 -1.88
N ASP A 147 -13.57 -15.61 -3.12
CA ASP A 147 -14.13 -16.22 -4.31
C ASP A 147 -13.28 -17.44 -4.73
N PRO A 148 -13.74 -18.69 -4.51
CA PRO A 148 -13.00 -19.90 -4.89
C PRO A 148 -12.87 -20.08 -6.41
N HIS A 149 -13.60 -19.31 -7.21
CA HIS A 149 -13.58 -19.36 -8.67
C HIS A 149 -12.80 -18.19 -9.29
N HIS A 150 -12.20 -17.34 -8.46
CA HIS A 150 -11.39 -16.22 -8.95
C HIS A 150 -10.09 -16.73 -9.59
N PHE A 151 -9.74 -16.15 -10.74
CA PHE A 151 -8.48 -16.42 -11.45
C PHE A 151 -7.59 -15.19 -11.44
N TRP A 152 -6.32 -15.38 -11.17
CA TRP A 152 -5.29 -14.34 -11.21
C TRP A 152 -4.92 -14.01 -12.67
N ASN A 153 -5.77 -13.24 -13.32
CA ASN A 153 -5.65 -12.88 -14.73
C ASN A 153 -5.50 -11.36 -14.97
N TYR A 154 -5.15 -10.62 -13.92
CA TYR A 154 -4.95 -9.17 -14.04
C TYR A 154 -4.00 -8.83 -15.19
N ARG A 155 -4.33 -7.81 -15.97
CA ARG A 155 -3.49 -7.21 -17.00
C ARG A 155 -3.53 -5.71 -16.87
N MET A 156 -2.35 -5.09 -16.92
CA MET A 156 -2.25 -3.64 -16.97
C MET A 156 -3.03 -3.10 -18.18
N HIS A 157 -3.74 -2.03 -17.98
CA HIS A 157 -4.48 -1.33 -19.04
C HIS A 157 -3.60 -0.44 -19.92
N ILE A 158 -2.35 -0.19 -19.49
CA ILE A 158 -1.34 0.55 -20.24
C ILE A 158 -0.12 -0.35 -20.46
N THR A 159 0.48 -0.29 -21.65
CA THR A 159 1.72 -1.03 -21.92
C THR A 159 2.94 -0.37 -21.28
N LEU A 160 4.01 -1.14 -21.10
CA LEU A 160 5.26 -0.59 -20.56
C LEU A 160 5.85 0.46 -21.51
N GLU A 161 5.73 0.25 -22.81
CA GLU A 161 6.19 1.17 -23.85
C GLU A 161 5.44 2.49 -23.77
N GLU A 162 4.12 2.47 -23.59
CA GLU A 162 3.31 3.66 -23.40
C GLU A 162 3.64 4.38 -22.11
N LEU A 163 3.85 3.63 -21.03
CA LEU A 163 4.21 4.19 -19.71
C LEU A 163 5.58 4.88 -19.77
N LEU A 164 6.55 4.30 -20.48
CA LEU A 164 7.88 4.92 -20.68
C LEU A 164 7.81 6.26 -21.39
N GLN A 165 6.79 6.48 -22.24
CA GLN A 165 6.57 7.74 -22.97
C GLN A 165 5.84 8.82 -22.16
N LYS A 166 5.44 8.54 -20.92
CA LYS A 166 4.75 9.50 -20.04
C LYS A 166 5.76 10.34 -19.25
N ASP A 167 6.51 11.20 -19.92
CA ASP A 167 7.64 11.94 -19.35
C ASP A 167 7.27 12.74 -18.11
N GLU A 168 6.15 13.48 -18.11
CA GLU A 168 5.70 14.29 -16.98
C GLU A 168 5.36 13.41 -15.77
N TYR A 169 4.63 12.32 -15.98
CA TYR A 169 4.29 11.35 -14.96
C TYR A 169 5.56 10.68 -14.39
N ASN A 170 6.46 10.22 -15.28
CA ASN A 170 7.70 9.57 -14.87
C ASN A 170 8.60 10.53 -14.08
N ALA A 171 8.67 11.80 -14.47
CA ALA A 171 9.39 12.83 -13.72
C ALA A 171 8.74 13.09 -12.35
N HIS A 172 7.40 13.05 -12.27
CA HIS A 172 6.69 13.18 -11.01
C HIS A 172 6.98 12.01 -10.06
N VAL A 173 6.86 10.76 -10.52
CA VAL A 173 7.21 9.57 -9.72
C VAL A 173 8.65 9.62 -9.23
N ARG A 174 9.61 10.03 -10.08
CA ARG A 174 11.01 10.21 -9.66
C ARG A 174 11.16 11.22 -8.53
N ARG A 175 10.41 12.33 -8.55
CA ARG A 175 10.45 13.31 -7.45
C ARG A 175 9.91 12.73 -6.16
N LEU A 176 8.79 12.00 -6.21
CA LEU A 176 8.20 11.35 -5.02
C LEU A 176 9.14 10.30 -4.42
N THR A 177 9.87 9.56 -5.25
CA THR A 177 10.78 8.51 -4.79
C THR A 177 12.16 9.04 -4.36
N ALA A 178 12.53 10.27 -4.71
CA ALA A 178 13.84 10.85 -4.41
C ALA A 178 14.06 11.17 -2.91
N VAL A 179 13.05 10.99 -2.07
CA VAL A 179 13.13 11.24 -0.62
C VAL A 179 13.71 10.05 0.16
N ARG A 180 14.01 8.95 -0.53
CA ARG A 180 14.53 7.70 0.07
C ARG A 180 15.94 7.38 -0.43
#